data_6e269c94a5c9eb10ef2db7ff0cb14e60
#
_entry.id   6e269c94a5c9eb10ef2db7ff0cb14e60
#
_cell.length_a   1.000
_cell.length_b   1.000
_cell.length_c   1.000
_cell.angle_alpha   90.00
_cell.angle_beta   90.00
_cell.angle_gamma   90.00
#
_symmetry.space_group_name_H-M   'P 1'
#
loop_
_entity.id
_entity.type
_entity.pdbx_description
1 polymer ?
#
loop_
_entity_poly.entity_id
_entity_poly.type
_entity_poly.pdbx_seq_one_letter_code
_entity_poly.pdbx_strand_id
1 'polypeptide(L)'
;MGHIPKVTEWYIAELLMEIRVHGARCNVLHRDLILINAHSPEEAYAKATLNGQNGETDYKNLKDQSVEIRFRGISKLDVIYDPLEDGAELYFEEQLEVAESVILLMIPPKEKLAVFTPPRPGEDRDPDYRSKAVVEEAVRMLGDDRE
;
A
#
# COMPACT_ATOMS: atom_id res chain seq x y z
N MET A 1 6.48 27.65 33.61
CA MET A 1 7.21 26.79 32.71
C MET A 1 6.60 26.82 31.32
N GLY A 2 7.37 27.33 30.39
CA GLY A 2 6.92 27.42 29.00
C GLY A 2 6.67 26.06 28.40
N HIS A 3 5.50 25.91 27.81
CA HIS A 3 5.20 24.73 26.97
C HIS A 3 6.08 24.82 25.74
N ILE A 4 7.06 23.94 25.64
CA ILE A 4 7.79 23.74 24.39
C ILE A 4 6.86 22.93 23.48
N PRO A 5 6.39 23.50 22.34
CA PRO A 5 5.59 22.69 21.42
C PRO A 5 6.41 21.50 20.97
N LYS A 6 5.89 20.29 21.19
CA LYS A 6 6.53 19.10 20.64
C LYS A 6 6.48 19.20 19.13
N VAL A 7 7.65 19.18 18.51
CA VAL A 7 7.76 19.13 17.05
C VAL A 7 7.18 17.80 16.59
N THR A 8 6.35 17.81 15.57
CA THR A 8 5.85 16.59 14.96
C THR A 8 6.97 15.89 14.20
N GLU A 9 6.89 14.57 14.17
CA GLU A 9 7.78 13.74 13.38
C GLU A 9 6.96 12.99 12.33
N TRP A 10 7.64 12.59 11.25
CA TRP A 10 7.05 11.72 10.26
C TRP A 10 7.31 10.26 10.60
N TYR A 11 6.29 9.45 10.43
CA TYR A 11 6.33 8.01 10.64
C TYR A 11 5.91 7.30 9.37
N ILE A 12 6.46 6.11 9.17
CA ILE A 12 5.96 5.18 8.16
C ILE A 12 5.19 4.07 8.88
N ALA A 13 4.00 3.77 8.41
CA ALA A 13 3.18 2.69 8.94
C ALA A 13 2.86 1.70 7.82
N GLU A 14 2.92 0.41 8.13
CA GLU A 14 2.43 -0.63 7.23
C GLU A 14 1.11 -1.15 7.77
N LEU A 15 0.05 -0.95 6.99
CA LEU A 15 -1.30 -1.41 7.30
C LEU A 15 -1.57 -2.70 6.54
N LEU A 16 -2.08 -3.70 7.23
CA LEU A 16 -2.50 -4.94 6.58
C LEU A 16 -3.99 -4.85 6.24
N MET A 17 -4.28 -4.82 4.95
CA MET A 17 -5.63 -4.75 4.41
C MET A 17 -5.95 -6.06 3.72
N GLU A 18 -6.93 -6.79 4.24
CA GLU A 18 -7.37 -8.06 3.66
C GLU A 18 -8.55 -7.83 2.73
N ILE A 19 -8.45 -8.36 1.52
CA ILE A 19 -9.48 -8.27 0.50
C ILE A 19 -10.05 -9.67 0.28
N ARG A 20 -11.36 -9.81 0.44
CA ARG A 20 -12.09 -11.04 0.18
C ARG A 20 -13.11 -10.82 -0.90
N VAL A 21 -13.06 -11.64 -1.95
CA VAL A 21 -14.04 -11.64 -3.02
C VAL A 21 -14.94 -12.86 -2.83
N HIS A 22 -16.24 -12.64 -2.78
CA HIS A 22 -17.20 -13.74 -2.60
C HIS A 22 -17.08 -14.74 -3.75
N GLY A 23 -16.89 -16.00 -3.41
CA GLY A 23 -16.69 -17.08 -4.39
C GLY A 23 -15.24 -17.31 -4.81
N ALA A 24 -14.30 -16.46 -4.42
CA ALA A 24 -12.88 -16.67 -4.67
C ALA A 24 -12.28 -17.64 -3.65
N ARG A 25 -11.33 -18.47 -4.10
CA ARG A 25 -10.66 -19.46 -3.24
C ARG A 25 -9.70 -18.85 -2.25
N CYS A 26 -9.08 -17.73 -2.63
CA CYS A 26 -8.02 -17.11 -1.85
C CYS A 26 -8.37 -15.67 -1.52
N ASN A 27 -7.93 -15.23 -0.35
CA ASN A 27 -7.93 -13.82 -0.01
C ASN A 27 -6.73 -13.12 -0.66
N VAL A 28 -6.76 -11.80 -0.67
CA VAL A 28 -5.63 -10.97 -1.06
C VAL A 28 -5.24 -10.13 0.14
N LEU A 29 -3.95 -10.06 0.44
CA LEU A 29 -3.44 -9.21 1.50
C LEU A 29 -2.61 -8.09 0.89
N HIS A 30 -3.05 -6.86 1.12
CA HIS A 30 -2.26 -5.67 0.79
C HIS A 30 -1.50 -5.20 2.01
N ARG A 31 -0.25 -4.84 1.80
CA ARG A 31 0.62 -4.20 2.78
C ARG A 31 0.78 -2.75 2.37
N ASP A 32 -0.07 -1.91 2.90
CA ASP A 32 -0.12 -0.50 2.51
C ASP A 32 0.84 0.31 3.36
N LEU A 33 1.82 0.95 2.72
CA LEU A 33 2.74 1.85 3.39
C LEU A 33 2.21 3.27 3.31
N ILE A 34 2.01 3.89 4.47
CA ILE A 34 1.49 5.26 4.55
C ILE A 34 2.38 6.14 5.40
N LEU A 35 2.31 7.45 5.14
CA LEU A 35 2.98 8.47 5.95
C LEU A 35 2.03 8.99 7.03
N ILE A 36 2.55 9.09 8.25
CA ILE A 36 1.82 9.66 9.38
C ILE A 36 2.68 10.77 9.97
N ASN A 37 2.07 11.93 10.21
CA ASN A 37 2.70 13.00 10.95
C ASN A 37 2.09 13.05 12.35
N ALA A 38 2.91 12.97 13.38
CA ALA A 38 2.43 12.87 14.76
C ALA A 38 3.45 13.42 15.76
N HIS A 39 2.96 13.77 16.95
CA HIS A 39 3.79 14.29 18.05
C HIS A 39 4.42 13.20 18.89
N SER A 40 3.92 11.96 18.78
CA SER A 40 4.38 10.83 19.58
C SER A 40 4.10 9.51 18.86
N PRO A 41 4.79 8.41 19.23
CA PRO A 41 4.48 7.08 18.71
C PRO A 41 3.03 6.66 18.98
N GLU A 42 2.48 6.99 20.13
CA GLU A 42 1.10 6.67 20.50
C GLU A 42 0.10 7.38 19.58
N GLU A 43 0.35 8.66 19.29
CA GLU A 43 -0.48 9.43 18.35
C GLU A 43 -0.36 8.85 16.93
N ALA A 44 0.86 8.49 16.52
CA ALA A 44 1.10 7.88 15.23
C ALA A 44 0.33 6.56 15.08
N TYR A 45 0.37 5.73 16.11
CA TYR A 45 -0.37 4.47 16.15
C TYR A 45 -1.88 4.69 16.03
N ALA A 46 -2.42 5.64 16.78
CA ALA A 46 -3.85 5.97 16.74
C ALA A 46 -4.28 6.47 15.37
N LYS A 47 -3.49 7.35 14.76
CA LYS A 47 -3.76 7.86 13.40
C LYS A 47 -3.70 6.76 12.34
N ALA A 48 -2.70 5.89 12.43
CA ALA A 48 -2.56 4.77 11.50
C ALA A 48 -3.74 3.79 11.62
N THR A 49 -4.15 3.50 12.83
CA THR A 49 -5.32 2.65 13.10
C THR A 49 -6.60 3.24 12.51
N LEU A 50 -6.82 4.53 12.71
CA LEU A 50 -7.98 5.22 12.15
C LEU A 50 -7.95 5.21 10.61
N ASN A 51 -6.77 5.42 10.05
CA ASN A 51 -6.58 5.37 8.60
C ASN A 51 -6.95 4.00 8.03
N GLY A 52 -6.50 2.93 8.70
CA GLY A 52 -6.83 1.56 8.31
C GLY A 52 -8.33 1.28 8.41
N GLN A 53 -8.96 1.68 9.50
CA GLN A 53 -10.39 1.51 9.70
C GLN A 53 -11.21 2.28 8.65
N ASN A 54 -10.78 3.48 8.29
CA ASN A 54 -11.42 4.27 7.24
C ASN A 54 -11.30 3.65 5.85
N GLY A 55 -10.34 2.76 5.66
CA GLY A 55 -10.16 2.02 4.41
C GLY A 55 -11.08 0.80 4.27
N GLU A 56 -11.79 0.43 5.33
CA GLU A 56 -12.72 -0.69 5.27
C GLU A 56 -13.92 -0.34 4.39
N THR A 57 -14.30 -1.26 3.51
CA THR A 57 -15.44 -1.03 2.60
C THR A 57 -15.97 -2.35 2.05
N ASP A 58 -17.18 -2.28 1.55
CA ASP A 58 -17.84 -3.35 0.81
C ASP A 58 -18.33 -2.77 -0.53
N TYR A 59 -18.07 -3.50 -1.62
CA TYR A 59 -18.52 -3.08 -2.94
C TYR A 59 -18.69 -4.28 -3.86
N LYS A 60 -19.19 -4.04 -5.07
CA LYS A 60 -19.25 -5.06 -6.11
C LYS A 60 -18.22 -4.78 -7.19
N ASN A 61 -17.50 -5.84 -7.60
CA ASN A 61 -16.51 -5.76 -8.66
C ASN A 61 -17.16 -5.85 -10.06
N LEU A 62 -16.33 -5.89 -11.09
CA LEU A 62 -16.79 -5.95 -12.49
C LEU A 62 -17.59 -7.23 -12.81
N LYS A 63 -17.38 -8.32 -12.07
CA LYS A 63 -18.09 -9.60 -12.21
C LYS A 63 -19.32 -9.68 -11.32
N ASP A 64 -19.72 -8.56 -10.73
CA ASP A 64 -20.87 -8.46 -9.80
C ASP A 64 -20.70 -9.29 -8.53
N GLN A 65 -19.48 -9.60 -8.15
CA GLN A 65 -19.17 -10.31 -6.92
C GLN A 65 -18.99 -9.31 -5.77
N SER A 66 -19.45 -9.69 -4.58
CA SER A 66 -19.25 -8.89 -3.36
C SER A 66 -17.78 -8.93 -2.96
N VAL A 67 -17.21 -7.75 -2.77
CA VAL A 67 -15.83 -7.56 -2.31
C VAL A 67 -15.86 -6.91 -0.94
N GLU A 68 -15.09 -7.46 -0.02
CA GLU A 68 -14.99 -7.00 1.35
C GLU A 68 -13.54 -6.65 1.65
N ILE A 69 -13.29 -5.41 2.08
CA ILE A 69 -11.95 -4.95 2.48
C ILE A 69 -11.98 -4.68 3.98
N ARG A 70 -11.07 -5.33 4.72
CA ARG A 70 -10.96 -5.20 6.17
C ARG A 70 -9.55 -4.88 6.60
N PHE A 71 -9.44 -3.94 7.53
CA PHE A 71 -8.20 -3.62 8.20
C PHE A 71 -7.88 -4.69 9.24
N ARG A 72 -6.71 -5.35 9.09
CA ARG A 72 -6.31 -6.45 9.97
C ARG A 72 -5.38 -6.00 11.10
N GLY A 73 -4.69 -4.90 10.93
CA GLY A 73 -3.78 -4.36 11.93
C GLY A 73 -2.59 -3.66 11.33
N ILE A 74 -1.75 -3.15 12.19
CA ILE A 74 -0.49 -2.50 11.85
C ILE A 74 0.64 -3.50 12.02
N SER A 75 1.42 -3.72 10.97
CA SER A 75 2.56 -4.64 11.02
C SER A 75 3.87 -3.92 11.28
N LYS A 76 3.96 -2.63 10.94
CA LYS A 76 5.16 -1.81 11.13
C LYS A 76 4.78 -0.39 11.43
N LEU A 77 5.52 0.23 12.34
CA LEU A 77 5.40 1.65 12.66
C LEU A 77 6.78 2.15 13.08
N ASP A 78 7.40 2.95 12.23
CA ASP A 78 8.76 3.44 12.45
C ASP A 78 8.84 4.93 12.19
N VAL A 79 9.71 5.63 12.92
CA VAL A 79 9.97 7.04 12.67
C VAL A 79 10.88 7.19 11.45
N ILE A 80 10.59 8.20 10.63
CA ILE A 80 11.44 8.57 9.51
C ILE A 80 12.39 9.67 10.01
N TYR A 81 13.69 9.35 10.04
CA TYR A 81 14.70 10.28 10.55
C TYR A 81 15.14 11.32 9.52
N ASP A 82 15.13 10.92 8.22
CA ASP A 82 15.54 11.83 7.16
C ASP A 82 14.45 12.86 6.85
N PRO A 83 14.82 14.09 6.50
CA PRO A 83 13.85 15.02 5.92
C PRO A 83 13.22 14.43 4.66
N LEU A 84 11.91 14.65 4.48
CA LEU A 84 11.20 14.14 3.30
C LEU A 84 11.58 14.97 2.08
N GLU A 85 12.47 14.42 1.27
CA GLU A 85 13.00 15.05 0.06
C GLU A 85 13.45 13.96 -0.93
N ASP A 86 13.88 14.36 -2.10
CA ASP A 86 14.38 13.41 -3.09
C ASP A 86 15.56 12.61 -2.54
N GLY A 87 15.45 11.28 -2.54
CA GLY A 87 16.46 10.38 -2.01
C GLY A 87 16.35 10.08 -0.51
N ALA A 88 15.34 10.62 0.18
CA ALA A 88 15.16 10.33 1.61
C ALA A 88 14.93 8.84 1.85
N GLU A 89 15.63 8.27 2.84
CA GLU A 89 15.38 6.91 3.28
C GLU A 89 14.12 6.88 4.15
N LEU A 90 13.12 6.16 3.71
CA LEU A 90 11.84 6.04 4.43
C LEU A 90 11.86 4.88 5.42
N TYR A 91 12.50 3.79 5.04
CA TYR A 91 12.51 2.56 5.80
C TYR A 91 13.57 1.62 5.23
N PHE A 92 14.12 0.73 6.05
CA PHE A 92 14.98 -0.34 5.55
C PHE A 92 14.66 -1.65 6.27
N GLU A 93 14.92 -2.74 5.60
CA GLU A 93 14.88 -4.07 6.18
C GLU A 93 16.30 -4.65 6.18
N GLU A 94 16.66 -5.28 7.28
CA GLU A 94 17.96 -5.91 7.43
C GLU A 94 17.84 -7.42 7.26
N GLN A 95 18.64 -7.97 6.34
CA GLN A 95 18.78 -9.40 6.16
C GLN A 95 20.24 -9.77 6.29
N LEU A 96 20.54 -10.77 7.11
CA LEU A 96 21.90 -11.22 7.38
C LEU A 96 22.21 -12.48 6.57
N GLU A 97 23.50 -12.64 6.18
CA GLU A 97 24.00 -13.85 5.51
C GLU A 97 23.23 -14.23 4.25
N VAL A 98 23.02 -13.25 3.37
CA VAL A 98 22.31 -13.47 2.12
C VAL A 98 23.30 -13.90 1.04
N ALA A 99 23.07 -15.08 0.44
CA ALA A 99 23.89 -15.60 -0.63
C ALA A 99 23.80 -14.74 -1.89
N GLU A 100 24.90 -14.66 -2.64
CA GLU A 100 24.95 -13.87 -3.87
C GLU A 100 23.87 -14.26 -4.87
N SER A 101 23.60 -15.55 -5.01
CA SER A 101 22.52 -16.04 -5.90
C SER A 101 21.15 -15.52 -5.52
N VAL A 102 20.88 -15.36 -4.21
CA VAL A 102 19.62 -14.81 -3.70
C VAL A 102 19.54 -13.33 -3.98
N ILE A 103 20.64 -12.60 -3.75
CA ILE A 103 20.69 -11.15 -4.04
C ILE A 103 20.38 -10.88 -5.52
N LEU A 104 20.98 -11.66 -6.42
CA LEU A 104 20.74 -11.50 -7.86
C LEU A 104 19.28 -11.75 -8.24
N LEU A 105 18.62 -12.72 -7.58
CA LEU A 105 17.20 -12.99 -7.81
C LEU A 105 16.28 -11.87 -7.31
N MET A 106 16.75 -11.08 -6.35
CA MET A 106 15.97 -9.95 -5.80
C MET A 106 15.99 -8.73 -6.70
N ILE A 107 16.88 -8.70 -7.69
CA ILE A 107 17.06 -7.54 -8.58
C ILE A 107 16.52 -7.90 -9.97
N PRO A 108 15.28 -7.49 -10.29
CA PRO A 108 14.74 -7.74 -11.61
C PRO A 108 15.38 -6.81 -12.65
N PRO A 109 15.33 -7.15 -13.94
CA PRO A 109 15.67 -6.20 -14.99
C PRO A 109 14.77 -4.97 -14.89
N LYS A 110 15.29 -3.82 -15.31
CA LYS A 110 14.59 -2.53 -15.27
C LYS A 110 13.17 -2.62 -15.83
N GLU A 111 12.99 -3.31 -16.94
CA GLU A 111 11.72 -3.43 -17.66
C GLU A 111 10.66 -4.20 -16.87
N LYS A 112 11.09 -5.02 -15.89
CA LYS A 112 10.19 -5.80 -15.03
C LYS A 112 9.83 -5.10 -13.73
N LEU A 113 10.42 -3.94 -13.45
CA LEU A 113 9.99 -3.14 -12.31
C LEU A 113 8.56 -2.68 -12.54
N ALA A 114 7.76 -2.65 -11.47
CA ALA A 114 6.32 -2.41 -11.55
C ALA A 114 5.94 -1.14 -12.31
N VAL A 115 6.75 -0.08 -12.19
CA VAL A 115 6.51 1.20 -12.86
C VAL A 115 6.64 1.09 -14.38
N PHE A 116 7.39 0.11 -14.88
CA PHE A 116 7.58 -0.14 -16.33
C PHE A 116 6.70 -1.28 -16.85
N THR A 117 5.95 -1.93 -15.98
CA THR A 117 5.06 -3.04 -16.34
C THR A 117 3.63 -2.64 -16.07
N PRO A 118 2.93 -2.05 -17.07
CA PRO A 118 1.54 -1.67 -16.86
C PRO A 118 0.69 -2.92 -16.57
N PRO A 119 -0.30 -2.83 -15.67
CA PRO A 119 -1.19 -3.95 -15.39
C PRO A 119 -1.92 -4.35 -16.69
N ARG A 120 -1.85 -5.63 -17.06
CA ARG A 120 -2.57 -6.16 -18.21
C ARG A 120 -4.04 -6.32 -17.83
N PRO A 121 -4.97 -5.62 -18.51
CA PRO A 121 -6.38 -5.88 -18.28
C PRO A 121 -6.70 -7.29 -18.80
N GLY A 122 -7.21 -8.16 -17.93
CA GLY A 122 -7.77 -9.45 -18.31
C GLY A 122 -6.93 -10.70 -18.06
N GLU A 123 -5.87 -10.66 -17.26
CA GLU A 123 -5.26 -11.89 -16.79
C GLU A 123 -6.10 -12.51 -15.67
N ASP A 124 -6.68 -13.69 -15.97
CA ASP A 124 -7.60 -14.44 -15.12
C ASP A 124 -6.99 -15.00 -13.81
N ARG A 125 -5.79 -14.60 -13.45
CA ARG A 125 -5.06 -15.21 -12.33
C ARG A 125 -5.24 -14.51 -11.00
N ASP A 126 -5.57 -13.22 -11.01
CA ASP A 126 -5.77 -12.45 -9.79
C ASP A 126 -7.27 -12.26 -9.52
N PRO A 127 -7.70 -12.33 -8.24
CA PRO A 127 -9.09 -12.03 -7.93
C PRO A 127 -9.40 -10.60 -8.33
N ASP A 128 -10.51 -10.42 -9.05
CA ASP A 128 -10.97 -9.10 -9.46
C ASP A 128 -11.55 -8.37 -8.25
N TYR A 129 -10.77 -7.46 -7.68
CA TYR A 129 -11.17 -6.64 -6.54
C TYR A 129 -11.35 -5.16 -6.88
N ARG A 130 -11.25 -4.79 -8.17
CA ARG A 130 -11.43 -3.41 -8.59
C ARG A 130 -12.90 -3.08 -8.79
N SER A 131 -13.31 -1.91 -8.32
CA SER A 131 -14.68 -1.45 -8.54
C SER A 131 -14.87 -1.04 -10.01
N LYS A 132 -16.10 -1.21 -10.52
CA LYS A 132 -16.46 -0.79 -11.88
C LYS A 132 -16.16 0.69 -12.12
N ALA A 133 -16.46 1.54 -11.14
CA ALA A 133 -16.26 2.99 -11.25
C ALA A 133 -14.78 3.35 -11.45
N VAL A 134 -13.87 2.71 -10.72
CA VAL A 134 -12.43 2.94 -10.82
C VAL A 134 -11.90 2.52 -12.19
N VAL A 135 -12.33 1.37 -12.70
CA VAL A 135 -11.89 0.87 -14.02
C VAL A 135 -12.43 1.75 -15.15
N GLU A 136 -13.69 2.15 -15.08
CA GLU A 136 -14.30 3.05 -16.07
C GLU A 136 -13.58 4.40 -16.12
N GLU A 137 -13.22 4.95 -14.96
CA GLU A 137 -12.45 6.19 -14.89
C GLU A 137 -11.05 6.04 -15.49
N ALA A 138 -10.36 4.95 -15.19
CA ALA A 138 -9.04 4.65 -15.76
C ALA A 138 -9.09 4.52 -17.28
N VAL A 139 -10.10 3.84 -17.82
CA VAL A 139 -10.31 3.69 -19.26
C VAL A 139 -10.59 5.05 -19.91
N ARG A 140 -11.37 5.90 -19.25
CA ARG A 140 -11.67 7.26 -19.75
C ARG A 140 -10.40 8.11 -19.83
N MET A 141 -9.56 8.08 -18.79
CA MET A 141 -8.28 8.82 -18.77
C MET A 141 -7.33 8.37 -19.86
N LEU A 142 -7.25 7.07 -20.14
CA LEU A 142 -6.41 6.51 -21.20
C LEU A 142 -6.96 6.82 -22.61
N GLY A 143 -8.26 7.04 -22.74
CA GLY A 143 -8.90 7.39 -24.00
C GLY A 143 -8.62 8.82 -24.47
N ASP A 144 -8.36 9.76 -23.56
CA ASP A 144 -8.09 11.16 -23.87
C ASP A 144 -6.65 11.41 -24.35
N ASP A 145 -5.73 10.50 -24.09
CA ASP A 145 -4.33 10.62 -24.50
C ASP A 145 -4.05 10.09 -25.92
N ARG A 146 -5.08 9.76 -26.70
CA ARG A 146 -4.94 9.18 -28.03
C ARG A 146 -5.27 10.14 -29.19
N GLU A 147 -5.22 11.41 -28.94
CA GLU A 147 -5.27 12.38 -30.05
C GLU A 147 -3.88 12.66 -30.59
#